data_99241af83394e278ca55ea78908ff97a
#
_entry.id   99241af83394e278ca55ea78908ff97a
#
_cell.length_a   1.000
_cell.length_b   1.000
_cell.length_c   1.000
_cell.angle_alpha   90.00
_cell.angle_beta   90.00
_cell.angle_gamma   90.00
#
_symmetry.space_group_name_H-M   'P 1'
#
loop_
_entity.id
_entity.type
_entity.pdbx_description
1 polymer ?
#
loop_
_entity_poly.entity_id
_entity_poly.type
_entity_poly.pdbx_seq_one_letter_code
_entity_poly.pdbx_strand_id
1 'polypeptide(L)'
;MAADCAMKVEAARNLVYKACAIADEGDPRGDLGMAGAMAKCFASDVAMQVTTDAVQFLGGYGYTNEFPVERMMRDAKITQIYEGTNQIQRMVIAKKLFG
;
A
#
# COMPACT_ATOMS: atom_id res chain seq x y z
N MET A 1 -14.85 6.79 8.98
CA MET A 1 -14.40 5.97 7.83
C MET A 1 -13.69 6.80 6.76
N ALA A 2 -14.33 7.80 6.20
CA ALA A 2 -13.73 8.62 5.13
C ALA A 2 -12.47 9.38 5.57
N ALA A 3 -12.48 9.98 6.76
CA ALA A 3 -11.32 10.70 7.29
C ALA A 3 -10.13 9.77 7.50
N ASP A 4 -10.37 8.58 8.03
CA ASP A 4 -9.30 7.58 8.22
C ASP A 4 -8.74 7.12 6.90
N CYS A 5 -9.57 6.90 5.90
CA CYS A 5 -9.13 6.56 4.55
C CYS A 5 -8.26 7.67 3.96
N ALA A 6 -8.67 8.92 4.09
CA ALA A 6 -7.92 10.06 3.58
C ALA A 6 -6.54 10.16 4.23
N MET A 7 -6.47 9.99 5.55
CA MET A 7 -5.19 10.03 6.27
C MET A 7 -4.26 8.90 5.83
N LYS A 8 -4.80 7.69 5.66
CA LYS A 8 -4.02 6.53 5.24
C LYS A 8 -3.50 6.67 3.82
N VAL A 9 -4.32 7.19 2.91
CA VAL A 9 -3.91 7.44 1.54
C VAL A 9 -2.79 8.49 1.50
N GLU A 10 -2.91 9.55 2.27
CA GLU A 10 -1.88 10.60 2.33
C GLU A 10 -0.56 10.05 2.90
N ALA A 11 -0.63 9.25 3.95
CA ALA A 11 0.55 8.61 4.52
C ALA A 11 1.21 7.65 3.51
N ALA A 12 0.41 6.86 2.80
CA ALA A 12 0.91 5.95 1.76
C ALA A 12 1.59 6.72 0.63
N ARG A 13 0.97 7.81 0.19
CA ARG A 13 1.54 8.67 -0.85
C ARG A 13 2.92 9.20 -0.45
N ASN A 14 3.05 9.68 0.77
CA ASN A 14 4.31 10.22 1.27
C ASN A 14 5.40 9.16 1.32
N LEU A 15 5.08 7.92 1.72
CA LEU A 15 6.05 6.83 1.72
C LEU A 15 6.51 6.48 0.30
N VAL A 16 5.58 6.43 -0.65
CA VAL A 16 5.90 6.13 -2.05
C VAL A 16 6.78 7.25 -2.64
N TYR A 17 6.43 8.50 -2.42
CA TYR A 17 7.20 9.64 -2.93
C TYR A 17 8.59 9.70 -2.31
N LYS A 18 8.71 9.36 -1.03
CA LYS A 18 10.03 9.27 -0.37
C LYS A 18 10.91 8.23 -1.05
N ALA A 19 10.37 7.05 -1.32
CA ALA A 19 11.13 6.00 -2.01
C ALA A 19 11.54 6.44 -3.41
N CYS A 20 10.64 7.09 -4.14
CA CYS A 20 10.93 7.62 -5.48
C CYS A 20 12.02 8.67 -5.44
N ALA A 21 11.98 9.58 -4.47
CA ALA A 21 13.01 10.62 -4.32
C ALA A 21 14.38 10.00 -4.04
N ILE A 22 14.44 8.98 -3.18
CA ILE A 22 15.70 8.28 -2.90
C ILE A 22 16.23 7.61 -4.17
N ALA A 23 15.36 6.97 -4.95
CA ALA A 23 15.77 6.34 -6.21
C ALA A 23 16.29 7.38 -7.21
N ASP A 24 15.63 8.52 -7.32
CA ASP A 24 16.03 9.60 -8.22
C ASP A 24 17.41 10.17 -7.86
N GLU A 25 17.75 10.19 -6.58
CA GLU A 25 19.06 10.63 -6.09
C GLU A 25 20.15 9.57 -6.23
N GLY A 26 19.82 8.36 -6.68
CA GLY A 26 20.77 7.27 -6.85
C GLY A 26 21.07 6.50 -5.58
N ASP A 27 20.20 6.63 -4.57
CA ASP A 27 20.30 5.91 -3.31
C ASP A 27 21.65 6.09 -2.60
N PRO A 28 22.07 7.34 -2.32
CA PRO A 28 23.43 7.60 -1.82
C PRO A 28 23.73 6.99 -0.45
N ARG A 29 22.67 6.74 0.37
CA ARG A 29 22.82 6.20 1.73
C ARG A 29 22.48 4.71 1.83
N GLY A 30 22.02 4.08 0.76
CA GLY A 30 21.58 2.69 0.80
C GLY A 30 20.23 2.48 1.48
N ASP A 31 19.37 3.51 1.49
CA ASP A 31 18.07 3.47 2.18
C ASP A 31 16.92 2.97 1.29
N LEU A 32 17.15 2.82 -0.01
CA LEU A 32 16.06 2.51 -0.96
C LEU A 32 15.41 1.16 -0.67
N GLY A 33 16.19 0.16 -0.27
CA GLY A 33 15.66 -1.16 0.04
C GLY A 33 14.60 -1.11 1.14
N MET A 34 14.88 -0.40 2.23
CA MET A 34 13.93 -0.27 3.32
C MET A 34 12.77 0.66 2.95
N ALA A 35 13.07 1.80 2.32
CA ALA A 35 12.03 2.74 1.92
C ALA A 35 11.06 2.12 0.91
N GLY A 36 11.59 1.35 -0.05
CA GLY A 36 10.75 0.65 -1.03
C GLY A 36 9.88 -0.42 -0.39
N ALA A 37 10.45 -1.20 0.54
CA ALA A 37 9.69 -2.23 1.25
C ALA A 37 8.58 -1.60 2.10
N MET A 38 8.86 -0.53 2.81
CA MET A 38 7.85 0.20 3.58
C MET A 38 6.75 0.76 2.69
N ALA A 39 7.13 1.39 1.56
CA ALA A 39 6.17 1.96 0.63
C ALA A 39 5.26 0.89 0.03
N LYS A 40 5.83 -0.20 -0.45
CA LYS A 40 5.06 -1.29 -1.05
C LYS A 40 4.12 -1.93 -0.03
N CYS A 41 4.64 -2.26 1.15
CA CYS A 41 3.86 -2.92 2.19
C CYS A 41 2.72 -2.03 2.68
N PHE A 42 3.03 -0.79 3.05
CA PHE A 42 2.03 0.12 3.60
C PHE A 42 1.01 0.53 2.55
N ALA A 43 1.46 0.93 1.35
CA ALA A 43 0.54 1.39 0.31
C ALA A 43 -0.40 0.29 -0.15
N SER A 44 0.08 -0.94 -0.31
CA SER A 44 -0.79 -2.06 -0.72
C SER A 44 -1.76 -2.47 0.38
N ASP A 45 -1.35 -2.44 1.66
CA ASP A 45 -2.25 -2.70 2.78
C ASP A 45 -3.33 -1.60 2.86
N VAL A 46 -2.95 -0.33 2.67
CA VAL A 46 -3.89 0.79 2.63
C VAL A 46 -4.86 0.66 1.46
N ALA A 47 -4.35 0.32 0.27
CA ALA A 47 -5.20 0.12 -0.91
C ALA A 47 -6.26 -0.95 -0.66
N MET A 48 -5.88 -2.07 -0.02
CA MET A 48 -6.82 -3.13 0.32
C MET A 48 -7.85 -2.65 1.33
N GLN A 49 -7.42 -1.95 2.36
CA GLN A 49 -8.32 -1.45 3.41
C GLN A 49 -9.28 -0.40 2.86
N VAL A 50 -8.78 0.58 2.10
CA VAL A 50 -9.59 1.67 1.55
C VAL A 50 -10.61 1.12 0.55
N THR A 51 -10.21 0.20 -0.32
CA THR A 51 -11.14 -0.38 -1.30
C THR A 51 -12.19 -1.25 -0.61
N THR A 52 -11.81 -2.00 0.43
CA THR A 52 -12.76 -2.77 1.24
C THR A 52 -13.76 -1.85 1.93
N ASP A 53 -13.28 -0.75 2.52
CA ASP A 53 -14.15 0.24 3.16
C ASP A 53 -15.08 0.90 2.15
N ALA A 54 -14.62 1.13 0.92
CA ALA A 54 -15.43 1.71 -0.15
C ALA A 54 -16.59 0.76 -0.52
N VAL A 55 -16.34 -0.54 -0.62
CA VAL A 55 -17.38 -1.54 -0.84
C VAL A 55 -18.38 -1.51 0.31
N GLN A 56 -17.89 -1.49 1.55
CA GLN A 56 -18.74 -1.45 2.74
C GLN A 56 -19.58 -0.17 2.77
N PHE A 57 -18.99 0.97 2.40
CA PHE A 57 -19.66 2.26 2.38
C PHE A 57 -20.85 2.26 1.43
N LEU A 58 -20.72 1.62 0.27
CA LEU A 58 -21.81 1.51 -0.70
C LEU A 58 -22.77 0.36 -0.37
N GLY A 59 -22.44 -0.48 0.60
CA GLY A 59 -23.27 -1.61 0.99
C GLY A 59 -23.38 -2.65 -0.13
N GLY A 60 -24.57 -3.24 -0.26
CA GLY A 60 -24.80 -4.29 -1.27
C GLY A 60 -24.52 -3.84 -2.69
N TYR A 61 -24.76 -2.58 -3.00
CA TYR A 61 -24.46 -2.03 -4.34
C TYR A 61 -22.95 -2.06 -4.62
N GLY A 62 -22.11 -1.81 -3.62
CA GLY A 62 -20.66 -1.82 -3.79
C GLY A 62 -20.11 -3.19 -4.15
N TYR A 63 -20.82 -4.26 -3.80
CA TYR A 63 -20.41 -5.64 -4.08
C TYR A 63 -20.80 -6.11 -5.47
N THR A 64 -21.56 -5.31 -6.22
CA THR A 64 -22.05 -5.68 -7.56
C THR A 64 -21.11 -5.16 -8.64
N ASN A 65 -21.19 -5.78 -9.83
CA ASN A 65 -20.39 -5.37 -10.98
C ASN A 65 -20.80 -4.01 -11.57
N GLU A 66 -21.92 -3.45 -11.13
CA GLU A 66 -22.40 -2.15 -11.61
C GLU A 66 -21.54 -0.99 -11.12
N PHE A 67 -20.78 -1.20 -10.03
CA PHE A 67 -19.92 -0.18 -9.44
C PHE A 67 -18.47 -0.67 -9.46
N PRO A 68 -17.51 0.23 -9.76
CA PRO A 68 -16.11 -0.18 -9.93
C PRO A 68 -15.39 -0.58 -8.65
N VAL A 69 -15.95 -0.26 -7.46
CA VAL A 69 -15.24 -0.47 -6.19
C VAL A 69 -14.97 -1.95 -5.89
N GLU A 70 -15.85 -2.88 -6.29
CA GLU A 70 -15.60 -4.32 -6.07
C GLU A 70 -14.41 -4.80 -6.90
N ARG A 71 -14.25 -4.27 -8.11
CA ARG A 71 -13.09 -4.59 -8.95
C ARG A 71 -11.82 -3.98 -8.35
N MET A 72 -11.91 -2.75 -7.85
CA MET A 72 -10.76 -2.10 -7.20
C MET A 72 -10.31 -2.89 -5.99
N MET A 73 -11.24 -3.44 -5.20
CA MET A 73 -10.90 -4.28 -4.05
C MET A 73 -10.19 -5.55 -4.50
N ARG A 74 -10.68 -6.22 -5.56
CA ARG A 74 -10.06 -7.43 -6.11
C ARG A 74 -8.66 -7.11 -6.66
N ASP A 75 -8.52 -6.00 -7.37
CA ASP A 75 -7.24 -5.57 -7.94
C ASP A 75 -6.25 -5.20 -6.84
N ALA A 76 -6.73 -4.57 -5.77
CA ALA A 76 -5.87 -4.20 -4.64
C ALA A 76 -5.28 -5.42 -3.95
N LYS A 77 -6.00 -6.53 -3.87
CA LYS A 77 -5.54 -7.72 -3.16
C LYS A 77 -4.25 -8.27 -3.73
N ILE A 78 -4.10 -8.30 -5.06
CA ILE A 78 -2.88 -8.83 -5.67
C ILE A 78 -1.64 -7.98 -5.30
N THR A 79 -1.83 -6.70 -5.01
CA THR A 79 -0.72 -5.82 -4.63
C THR A 79 -0.09 -6.21 -3.30
N GLN A 80 -0.82 -6.93 -2.43
CA GLN A 80 -0.29 -7.45 -1.17
C GLN A 80 0.51 -8.75 -1.37
N ILE A 81 0.44 -9.35 -2.55
CA ILE A 81 0.96 -10.69 -2.83
C ILE A 81 2.18 -10.65 -3.74
N TYR A 82 2.09 -9.97 -4.88
CA TYR A 82 3.13 -10.01 -5.90
C TYR A 82 4.34 -9.15 -5.50
N GLU A 83 5.46 -9.34 -6.21
CA GLU A 83 6.71 -8.61 -5.95
C GLU A 83 7.19 -8.78 -4.51
N GLY A 84 7.00 -9.98 -3.94
CA GLY A 84 7.22 -10.28 -2.54
C GLY A 84 5.99 -9.96 -1.71
N THR A 85 5.45 -10.97 -1.02
CA THR A 85 4.27 -10.75 -0.17
C THR A 85 4.56 -9.71 0.91
N ASN A 86 3.50 -9.11 1.45
CA ASN A 86 3.68 -8.11 2.51
C ASN A 86 4.29 -8.70 3.78
N GLN A 87 4.14 -9.99 4.03
CA GLN A 87 4.88 -10.68 5.09
C GLN A 87 6.38 -10.67 4.81
N ILE A 88 6.78 -10.95 3.58
CA ILE A 88 8.19 -10.89 3.16
C ILE A 88 8.72 -9.46 3.27
N GLN A 89 7.94 -8.46 2.88
CA GLN A 89 8.35 -7.06 3.00
C GLN A 89 8.61 -6.68 4.45
N ARG A 90 7.78 -7.16 5.37
CA ARG A 90 8.00 -6.93 6.81
C ARG A 90 9.29 -7.57 7.30
N MET A 91 9.64 -8.74 6.78
CA MET A 91 10.92 -9.39 7.09
C MET A 91 12.11 -8.55 6.59
N VAL A 92 12.01 -7.99 5.39
CA VAL A 92 13.04 -7.10 4.82
C VAL A 92 13.22 -5.88 5.72
N ILE A 93 12.12 -5.25 6.14
CA ILE A 93 12.15 -4.07 7.01
C ILE A 93 12.80 -4.41 8.34
N ALA A 94 12.37 -5.50 8.97
CA ALA A 94 12.90 -5.93 10.27
C ALA A 94 14.40 -6.21 10.21
N LYS A 95 14.84 -6.87 9.15
CA LYS A 95 16.27 -7.15 8.95
C LYS A 95 17.08 -5.86 8.83
N LYS A 96 16.57 -4.86 8.14
CA LYS A 96 17.23 -3.56 8.01
C LYS A 96 17.30 -2.81 9.33
N LEU A 97 16.26 -2.93 10.17
CA LEU A 97 16.21 -2.24 11.46
C LEU A 97 17.11 -2.89 12.51
N PHE A 98 17.18 -4.21 12.52
CA PHE A 98 17.84 -4.95 13.60
C PHE A 98 19.12 -5.66 13.18
N GLY A 99 19.50 -5.51 11.96
CA GLY A 99 20.75 -6.05 11.47
C GLY A 99 20.71 -7.39 10.88
#